data_9665a73dc461938b6de458447f63f79b
#
_entry.id   9665a73dc461938b6de458447f63f79b
#
_cell.length_a   1.000
_cell.length_b   1.000
_cell.length_c   1.000
_cell.angle_alpha   90.00
_cell.angle_beta   90.00
_cell.angle_gamma   90.00
#
_symmetry.space_group_name_H-M   'P 1'
#
loop_
_entity.id
_entity.type
_entity.pdbx_description
1 polymer ?
#
loop_
_entity_poly.entity_id
_entity_poly.type
_entity_poly.pdbx_seq_one_letter_code
_entity_poly.pdbx_strand_id
1 'polypeptide(L)'
;MVYGYIRVSTDKQDYDNQKHGILEYCNRLKLSPVEFVTETISSRVKLEERDVSRLIGDLKAGDVLVTSELSRLGRSILEVMTIFKCLTEKGVATHVIKGNFIINGSDNKIQSSVLIFAFGLSAEIERELISQRTKEALQRRKSEGVILGRKKGAIVKSKLDGKEEQIIDLVGKGVPVASIAKIFGCARGTLVNFIASRKIKAKD
;
A
#
# COMPACT_ATOMS: atom_id res chain seq x y z
N MET A 1 -14.48 -22.71 1.67
CA MET A 1 -13.32 -22.31 0.84
C MET A 1 -12.29 -21.62 1.72
N VAL A 2 -11.00 -21.58 1.29
CA VAL A 2 -9.93 -20.87 2.01
C VAL A 2 -9.40 -19.75 1.12
N TYR A 3 -9.39 -18.54 1.63
CA TYR A 3 -8.95 -17.35 0.90
C TYR A 3 -7.70 -16.75 1.57
N GLY A 4 -6.64 -16.56 0.78
CA GLY A 4 -5.44 -15.86 1.18
C GLY A 4 -5.50 -14.41 0.72
N TYR A 5 -5.62 -13.45 1.65
CA TYR A 5 -5.64 -12.04 1.29
C TYR A 5 -4.26 -11.39 1.40
N ILE A 6 -3.83 -10.79 0.32
CA ILE A 6 -2.53 -10.11 0.17
C ILE A 6 -2.76 -8.65 -0.19
N ARG A 7 -2.12 -7.73 0.53
CA ARG A 7 -2.14 -6.31 0.20
C ARG A 7 -0.73 -5.74 0.10
N VAL A 8 -0.41 -5.20 -1.05
CA VAL A 8 0.90 -4.59 -1.33
C VAL A 8 0.73 -3.15 -1.86
N SER A 9 1.78 -2.35 -1.79
CA SER A 9 1.85 -1.06 -2.48
C SER A 9 2.22 -1.27 -3.96
N THR A 10 3.51 -1.47 -4.25
CA THR A 10 4.04 -1.79 -5.60
C THR A 10 5.23 -2.74 -5.49
N ASP A 11 5.52 -3.19 -4.28
CA ASP A 11 6.69 -4.01 -3.99
C ASP A 11 6.39 -5.50 -4.23
N LYS A 12 7.05 -6.06 -5.24
CA LYS A 12 6.92 -7.47 -5.60
C LYS A 12 7.47 -8.40 -4.51
N GLN A 13 8.52 -7.98 -3.82
CA GLN A 13 9.12 -8.80 -2.75
C GLN A 13 8.18 -8.95 -1.56
N ASP A 14 7.43 -7.88 -1.20
CA ASP A 14 6.40 -7.94 -0.14
C ASP A 14 5.25 -8.90 -0.52
N TYR A 15 4.85 -8.91 -1.81
CA TYR A 15 3.86 -9.87 -2.31
C TYR A 15 4.31 -11.32 -2.13
N ASP A 16 5.52 -11.65 -2.59
CA ASP A 16 6.06 -13.01 -2.55
C ASP A 16 6.22 -13.50 -1.10
N ASN A 17 6.68 -12.64 -0.19
CA ASN A 17 6.81 -12.94 1.23
C ASN A 17 5.45 -13.23 1.89
N GLN A 18 4.42 -12.41 1.62
CA GLN A 18 3.08 -12.62 2.16
C GLN A 18 2.47 -13.92 1.63
N LYS A 19 2.57 -14.17 0.31
CA LYS A 19 2.07 -15.38 -0.33
C LYS A 19 2.70 -16.64 0.25
N HIS A 20 4.03 -16.65 0.35
CA HIS A 20 4.77 -17.78 0.93
C HIS A 20 4.34 -18.05 2.37
N GLY A 21 4.29 -17.01 3.21
CA GLY A 21 3.88 -17.16 4.61
C GLY A 21 2.44 -17.68 4.77
N ILE A 22 1.51 -17.25 3.90
CA ILE A 22 0.13 -17.75 3.90
C ILE A 22 0.09 -19.22 3.49
N LEU A 23 0.82 -19.61 2.43
CA LEU A 23 0.87 -21.01 1.99
C LEU A 23 1.47 -21.93 3.06
N GLU A 24 2.57 -21.54 3.66
CA GLU A 24 3.21 -22.29 4.74
C GLU A 24 2.27 -22.49 5.93
N TYR A 25 1.58 -21.41 6.34
CA TYR A 25 0.59 -21.45 7.41
C TYR A 25 -0.57 -22.39 7.08
N CYS A 26 -1.13 -22.26 5.88
CA CYS A 26 -2.26 -23.10 5.43
C CYS A 26 -1.85 -24.58 5.32
N ASN A 27 -0.67 -24.88 4.80
CA ASN A 27 -0.14 -26.23 4.71
C ASN A 27 0.00 -26.87 6.09
N ARG A 28 0.53 -26.14 7.07
CA ARG A 28 0.65 -26.61 8.46
C ARG A 28 -0.69 -26.95 9.09
N LEU A 29 -1.74 -26.20 8.78
CA LEU A 29 -3.10 -26.40 9.29
C LEU A 29 -3.99 -27.26 8.39
N LYS A 30 -3.45 -27.81 7.29
CA LYS A 30 -4.18 -28.59 6.28
C LYS A 30 -5.37 -27.82 5.68
N LEU A 31 -5.22 -26.52 5.53
CA LEU A 31 -6.20 -25.64 4.89
C LEU A 31 -5.88 -25.54 3.39
N SER A 32 -6.57 -26.34 2.58
CA SER A 32 -6.36 -26.35 1.12
C SER A 32 -7.65 -26.72 0.38
N PRO A 33 -7.83 -26.28 -0.88
CA PRO A 33 -6.97 -25.33 -1.62
C PRO A 33 -7.14 -23.89 -1.16
N VAL A 34 -6.13 -23.06 -1.40
CA VAL A 34 -6.14 -21.62 -1.08
C VAL A 34 -6.33 -20.82 -2.36
N GLU A 35 -7.36 -19.98 -2.40
CA GLU A 35 -7.59 -18.97 -3.42
C GLU A 35 -7.01 -17.62 -2.97
N PHE A 36 -6.21 -16.97 -3.82
CA PHE A 36 -5.54 -15.71 -3.46
C PHE A 36 -6.28 -14.52 -4.03
N VAL A 37 -6.61 -13.58 -3.15
CA VAL A 37 -7.09 -12.24 -3.51
C VAL A 37 -5.99 -11.23 -3.21
N THR A 38 -5.53 -10.54 -4.26
CA THR A 38 -4.42 -9.59 -4.17
C THR A 38 -4.89 -8.18 -4.46
N GLU A 39 -4.60 -7.29 -3.54
CA GLU A 39 -4.94 -5.88 -3.66
C GLU A 39 -3.68 -5.02 -3.74
N THR A 40 -3.55 -4.24 -4.83
CA THR A 40 -2.47 -3.26 -4.98
C THR A 40 -3.05 -1.86 -4.87
N ILE A 41 -2.85 -1.20 -3.73
CA ILE A 41 -3.45 0.11 -3.47
C ILE A 41 -2.50 1.16 -2.95
N SER A 42 -2.75 2.40 -3.36
CA SER A 42 -2.23 3.60 -2.72
C SER A 42 -2.99 3.89 -1.42
N SER A 43 -2.41 4.68 -0.53
CA SER A 43 -2.97 5.02 0.80
C SER A 43 -4.31 5.79 0.78
N ARG A 44 -4.88 6.14 -0.38
CA ARG A 44 -6.01 7.05 -0.52
C ARG A 44 -7.36 6.41 -0.88
N VAL A 45 -7.38 5.11 -1.20
CA VAL A 45 -8.62 4.41 -1.60
C VAL A 45 -9.49 4.16 -0.36
N LYS A 46 -10.77 4.45 -0.42
CA LYS A 46 -11.73 4.19 0.67
C LYS A 46 -11.98 2.69 0.84
N LEU A 47 -12.38 2.28 2.06
CA LEU A 47 -12.59 0.86 2.39
C LEU A 47 -13.63 0.20 1.46
N GLU A 48 -14.71 0.91 1.16
CA GLU A 48 -15.83 0.39 0.34
C GLU A 48 -15.42 0.10 -1.11
N GLU A 49 -14.39 0.78 -1.61
CA GLU A 49 -13.87 0.63 -2.97
C GLU A 49 -12.75 -0.42 -3.06
N ARG A 50 -12.35 -1.00 -1.93
CA ARG A 50 -11.25 -1.94 -1.85
C ARG A 50 -11.68 -3.36 -2.20
N ASP A 51 -10.75 -4.12 -2.77
CA ASP A 51 -10.98 -5.53 -3.11
C ASP A 51 -11.29 -6.39 -1.86
N VAL A 52 -10.76 -6.00 -0.69
CA VAL A 52 -11.13 -6.65 0.59
C VAL A 52 -12.63 -6.54 0.86
N SER A 53 -13.28 -5.43 0.55
CA SER A 53 -14.71 -5.26 0.77
C SER A 53 -15.55 -6.12 -0.18
N ARG A 54 -15.10 -6.25 -1.44
CA ARG A 54 -15.71 -7.19 -2.41
C ARG A 54 -15.54 -8.63 -1.94
N LEU A 55 -14.33 -9.02 -1.56
CA LEU A 55 -14.07 -10.35 -1.01
C LEU A 55 -14.99 -10.66 0.17
N ILE A 56 -15.08 -9.73 1.15
CA ILE A 56 -15.99 -9.91 2.30
C ILE A 56 -17.45 -10.06 1.85
N GLY A 57 -17.86 -9.36 0.78
CA GLY A 57 -19.18 -9.52 0.17
C GLY A 57 -19.45 -10.94 -0.28
N ASP A 58 -18.49 -11.57 -0.93
CA ASP A 58 -18.59 -12.91 -1.57
C ASP A 58 -18.41 -14.08 -0.60
N LEU A 59 -17.72 -13.87 0.54
CA LEU A 59 -17.47 -14.90 1.55
C LEU A 59 -18.78 -15.40 2.18
N LYS A 60 -18.82 -16.71 2.45
CA LYS A 60 -19.95 -17.44 3.03
C LYS A 60 -19.60 -18.06 4.38
N ALA A 61 -20.62 -18.42 5.14
CA ALA A 61 -20.44 -19.13 6.40
C ALA A 61 -19.63 -20.43 6.20
N GLY A 62 -18.63 -20.63 7.04
CA GLY A 62 -17.70 -21.75 6.97
C GLY A 62 -16.48 -21.51 6.06
N ASP A 63 -16.40 -20.37 5.36
CA ASP A 63 -15.19 -19.96 4.67
C ASP A 63 -14.11 -19.52 5.68
N VAL A 64 -12.85 -19.56 5.23
CA VAL A 64 -11.69 -19.16 6.01
C VAL A 64 -10.95 -18.05 5.28
N LEU A 65 -10.71 -16.93 5.94
CA LEU A 65 -9.88 -15.85 5.46
C LEU A 65 -8.53 -15.88 6.18
N VAL A 66 -7.44 -15.92 5.43
CA VAL A 66 -6.07 -15.92 5.98
C VAL A 66 -5.34 -14.68 5.51
N THR A 67 -4.71 -13.97 6.43
CA THR A 67 -3.86 -12.80 6.12
C THR A 67 -2.58 -12.83 6.93
N SER A 68 -1.51 -12.21 6.40
CA SER A 68 -0.22 -12.14 7.08
C SER A 68 -0.27 -11.32 8.38
N GLU A 69 -0.94 -10.17 8.36
CA GLU A 69 -1.06 -9.26 9.51
C GLU A 69 -2.30 -8.37 9.41
N LEU A 70 -2.76 -7.84 10.54
CA LEU A 70 -3.94 -6.96 10.62
C LEU A 70 -3.84 -5.72 9.75
N SER A 71 -2.64 -5.17 9.65
CA SER A 71 -2.39 -3.97 8.84
C SER A 71 -2.69 -4.16 7.36
N ARG A 72 -2.79 -5.41 6.88
CA ARG A 72 -3.19 -5.71 5.50
C ARG A 72 -4.69 -5.56 5.31
N LEU A 73 -5.50 -5.97 6.29
CA LEU A 73 -6.96 -5.84 6.23
C LEU A 73 -7.41 -4.38 6.31
N GLY A 74 -6.97 -3.65 7.32
CA GLY A 74 -7.37 -2.27 7.55
C GLY A 74 -6.20 -1.32 7.76
N ARG A 75 -6.45 -0.01 7.61
CA ARG A 75 -5.47 1.06 7.85
C ARG A 75 -5.62 1.70 9.21
N SER A 76 -6.80 1.59 9.79
CA SER A 76 -7.11 2.03 11.13
C SER A 76 -7.73 0.89 11.93
N ILE A 77 -7.71 1.03 13.24
CA ILE A 77 -8.36 0.08 14.14
C ILE A 77 -9.87 -0.03 13.82
N LEU A 78 -10.51 1.09 13.48
CA LEU A 78 -11.95 1.11 13.15
C LEU A 78 -12.24 0.32 11.88
N GLU A 79 -11.42 0.44 10.82
CA GLU A 79 -11.56 -0.38 9.61
C GLU A 79 -11.41 -1.86 9.94
N VAL A 80 -10.39 -2.23 10.71
CA VAL A 80 -10.14 -3.63 11.11
C VAL A 80 -11.32 -4.17 11.90
N MET A 81 -11.83 -3.41 12.88
CA MET A 81 -13.01 -3.81 13.68
C MET A 81 -14.26 -3.99 12.82
N THR A 82 -14.50 -3.08 11.85
CA THR A 82 -15.61 -3.18 10.91
C THR A 82 -15.54 -4.45 10.07
N ILE A 83 -14.35 -4.74 9.53
CA ILE A 83 -14.09 -5.95 8.73
C ILE A 83 -14.35 -7.21 9.58
N PHE A 84 -13.77 -7.29 10.77
CA PHE A 84 -13.95 -8.45 11.64
C PHE A 84 -15.41 -8.64 12.07
N LYS A 85 -16.11 -7.54 12.37
CA LYS A 85 -17.55 -7.61 12.67
C LYS A 85 -18.32 -8.25 11.50
N CYS A 86 -18.10 -7.78 10.28
CA CYS A 86 -18.74 -8.34 9.09
C CYS A 86 -18.40 -9.83 8.89
N LEU A 87 -17.12 -10.21 9.04
CA LEU A 87 -16.69 -11.61 8.90
C LEU A 87 -17.31 -12.53 9.98
N THR A 88 -17.34 -12.06 11.21
CA THR A 88 -17.95 -12.82 12.33
C THR A 88 -19.45 -12.96 12.14
N GLU A 89 -20.16 -11.91 11.71
CA GLU A 89 -21.61 -11.96 11.43
C GLU A 89 -21.94 -12.91 10.28
N LYS A 90 -21.03 -13.07 9.31
CA LYS A 90 -21.15 -14.04 8.21
C LYS A 90 -20.74 -15.46 8.59
N GLY A 91 -20.20 -15.69 9.79
CA GLY A 91 -19.70 -17.02 10.19
C GLY A 91 -18.40 -17.42 9.49
N VAL A 92 -17.58 -16.47 9.07
CA VAL A 92 -16.27 -16.67 8.42
C VAL A 92 -15.19 -16.73 9.48
N ALA A 93 -14.33 -17.76 9.45
CA ALA A 93 -13.15 -17.84 10.29
C ALA A 93 -12.04 -16.98 9.72
N THR A 94 -11.40 -16.16 10.56
CA THR A 94 -10.31 -15.28 10.13
C THR A 94 -9.03 -15.61 10.86
N HIS A 95 -7.98 -15.95 10.11
CA HIS A 95 -6.67 -16.30 10.62
C HIS A 95 -5.67 -15.17 10.31
N VAL A 96 -4.99 -14.66 11.34
CA VAL A 96 -3.94 -13.65 11.20
C VAL A 96 -2.63 -14.27 11.67
N ILE A 97 -1.69 -14.42 10.74
CA ILE A 97 -0.44 -15.16 10.97
C ILE A 97 0.44 -14.45 11.98
N LYS A 98 0.70 -13.15 11.75
CA LYS A 98 1.46 -12.32 12.69
C LYS A 98 0.56 -12.03 13.90
N GLY A 99 0.97 -12.49 15.06
CA GLY A 99 0.16 -12.46 16.28
C GLY A 99 -0.53 -13.78 16.60
N ASN A 100 -0.52 -14.74 15.66
CA ASN A 100 -1.00 -16.11 15.83
C ASN A 100 -2.40 -16.19 16.45
N PHE A 101 -3.36 -15.41 15.91
CA PHE A 101 -4.72 -15.46 16.43
C PHE A 101 -5.73 -15.85 15.35
N ILE A 102 -6.78 -16.53 15.81
CA ILE A 102 -7.89 -17.02 14.99
C ILE A 102 -9.17 -16.48 15.60
N ILE A 103 -10.02 -15.90 14.77
CA ILE A 103 -11.36 -15.48 15.15
C ILE A 103 -12.31 -16.37 14.36
N ASN A 104 -13.04 -17.21 15.07
CA ASN A 104 -14.08 -18.05 14.48
C ASN A 104 -15.42 -17.31 14.51
N GLY A 105 -16.16 -17.35 13.42
CA GLY A 105 -17.48 -16.72 13.34
C GLY A 105 -18.53 -17.31 14.31
N SER A 106 -18.24 -18.48 14.91
CA SER A 106 -19.09 -19.17 15.89
C SER A 106 -18.75 -18.83 17.33
N ASP A 107 -17.61 -18.15 17.62
CA ASP A 107 -17.20 -17.88 18.98
C ASP A 107 -18.04 -16.78 19.62
N ASN A 108 -18.04 -16.77 20.97
CA ASN A 108 -18.77 -15.80 21.76
C ASN A 108 -18.40 -14.36 21.32
N LYS A 109 -19.38 -13.63 20.76
CA LYS A 109 -19.21 -12.29 20.16
C LYS A 109 -18.45 -11.29 21.04
N ILE A 110 -18.58 -11.42 22.37
CA ILE A 110 -17.92 -10.53 23.34
C ILE A 110 -16.42 -10.82 23.39
N GLN A 111 -16.02 -12.09 23.48
CA GLN A 111 -14.60 -12.46 23.53
C GLN A 111 -13.88 -12.10 22.25
N SER A 112 -14.48 -12.36 21.09
CA SER A 112 -13.94 -11.95 19.79
C SER A 112 -13.79 -10.44 19.70
N SER A 113 -14.76 -9.67 20.16
CA SER A 113 -14.69 -8.18 20.15
C SER A 113 -13.58 -7.64 21.04
N VAL A 114 -13.38 -8.21 22.23
CA VAL A 114 -12.29 -7.80 23.16
C VAL A 114 -10.93 -8.11 22.56
N LEU A 115 -10.76 -9.30 21.95
CA LEU A 115 -9.51 -9.68 21.30
C LEU A 115 -9.21 -8.77 20.09
N ILE A 116 -10.19 -8.50 19.25
CA ILE A 116 -10.04 -7.59 18.09
C ILE A 116 -9.60 -6.20 18.58
N PHE A 117 -10.25 -5.68 19.63
CA PHE A 117 -9.92 -4.39 20.19
C PHE A 117 -8.49 -4.36 20.74
N ALA A 118 -8.10 -5.37 21.54
CA ALA A 118 -6.76 -5.46 22.11
C ALA A 118 -5.65 -5.53 21.04
N PHE A 119 -5.84 -6.37 20.01
CA PHE A 119 -4.88 -6.49 18.90
C PHE A 119 -4.85 -5.25 18.02
N GLY A 120 -6.00 -4.64 17.77
CA GLY A 120 -6.07 -3.39 17.03
C GLY A 120 -5.34 -2.26 17.75
N LEU A 121 -5.53 -2.14 19.05
CA LEU A 121 -4.83 -1.16 19.92
C LEU A 121 -3.31 -1.42 19.91
N SER A 122 -2.87 -2.67 20.00
CA SER A 122 -1.45 -3.03 19.94
C SER A 122 -0.83 -2.62 18.60
N ALA A 123 -1.53 -2.84 17.47
CA ALA A 123 -1.06 -2.45 16.15
C ALA A 123 -0.97 -0.91 15.97
N GLU A 124 -1.87 -0.17 16.61
CA GLU A 124 -1.85 1.30 16.61
C GLU A 124 -0.69 1.85 17.44
N ILE A 125 -0.47 1.30 18.63
CA ILE A 125 0.69 1.61 19.48
C ILE A 125 2.01 1.32 18.74
N GLU A 126 2.15 0.16 18.09
CA GLU A 126 3.35 -0.16 17.30
C GLU A 126 3.61 0.89 16.21
N ARG A 127 2.58 1.31 15.46
CA ARG A 127 2.72 2.35 14.43
C ARG A 127 3.16 3.68 15.01
N GLU A 128 2.58 4.06 16.13
CA GLU A 128 2.92 5.32 16.79
C GLU A 128 4.36 5.31 17.31
N LEU A 129 4.81 4.21 17.92
CA LEU A 129 6.19 4.03 18.33
C LEU A 129 7.18 4.07 17.16
N ILE A 130 6.85 3.44 16.03
CA ILE A 130 7.68 3.50 14.81
C ILE A 130 7.73 4.94 14.28
N SER A 131 6.59 5.64 14.25
CA SER A 131 6.52 7.04 13.84
C SER A 131 7.36 7.95 14.72
N GLN A 132 7.27 7.78 16.04
CA GLN A 132 8.07 8.54 17.03
C GLN A 132 9.57 8.28 16.83
N ARG A 133 9.99 7.02 16.77
CA ARG A 133 11.40 6.66 16.52
C ARG A 133 11.92 7.24 15.21
N THR A 134 11.11 7.24 14.17
CA THR A 134 11.48 7.83 12.87
C THR A 134 11.64 9.35 12.97
N LYS A 135 10.71 10.03 13.65
CA LYS A 135 10.81 11.49 13.89
C LYS A 135 12.06 11.85 14.70
N GLU A 136 12.33 11.12 15.77
CA GLU A 136 13.52 11.31 16.60
C GLU A 136 14.81 11.08 15.81
N ALA A 137 14.88 10.00 15.02
CA ALA A 137 16.03 9.71 14.17
C ALA A 137 16.27 10.80 13.11
N LEU A 138 15.20 11.32 12.49
CA LEU A 138 15.26 12.40 11.52
C LEU A 138 15.68 13.72 12.21
N GLN A 139 15.17 14.00 13.39
CA GLN A 139 15.52 15.19 14.16
C GLN A 139 16.98 15.16 14.60
N ARG A 140 17.48 14.00 15.06
CA ARG A 140 18.89 13.79 15.38
C ARG A 140 19.77 14.04 14.16
N ARG A 141 19.45 13.45 13.00
CA ARG A 141 20.23 13.69 11.77
C ARG A 141 20.21 15.16 11.35
N LYS A 142 19.08 15.84 11.54
CA LYS A 142 18.97 17.28 11.28
C LYS A 142 19.87 18.11 12.21
N SER A 143 19.94 17.76 13.50
CA SER A 143 20.85 18.43 14.47
C SER A 143 22.33 18.15 14.18
N GLU A 144 22.66 17.00 13.60
CA GLU A 144 23.99 16.65 13.09
C GLU A 144 24.34 17.38 11.77
N GLY A 145 23.49 18.30 11.29
CA GLY A 145 23.71 19.08 10.07
C GLY A 145 23.41 18.33 8.76
N VAL A 146 22.83 17.14 8.84
CA VAL A 146 22.47 16.37 7.65
C VAL A 146 21.23 16.97 6.99
N ILE A 147 21.37 17.38 5.72
CA ILE A 147 20.26 17.90 4.93
C ILE A 147 19.35 16.72 4.56
N LEU A 148 18.14 16.68 5.16
CA LEU A 148 17.16 15.67 4.89
C LEU A 148 16.40 15.98 3.60
N GLY A 149 16.14 14.92 2.83
CA GLY A 149 15.43 15.03 1.56
C GLY A 149 16.34 15.31 0.36
N ARG A 150 15.71 15.68 -0.74
CA ARG A 150 16.43 15.95 -2.00
C ARG A 150 17.25 17.23 -1.91
N LYS A 151 18.53 17.16 -2.27
CA LYS A 151 19.39 18.36 -2.37
C LYS A 151 18.78 19.35 -3.36
N LYS A 152 18.72 20.64 -2.96
CA LYS A 152 18.21 21.71 -3.83
C LYS A 152 19.05 21.75 -5.11
N GLY A 153 18.39 21.71 -6.28
CA GLY A 153 19.07 21.70 -7.58
C GLY A 153 19.57 20.34 -8.08
N ALA A 154 19.40 19.26 -7.31
CA ALA A 154 19.76 17.93 -7.79
C ALA A 154 18.92 17.52 -9.00
N ILE A 155 19.59 17.21 -10.12
CA ILE A 155 18.96 16.72 -11.35
C ILE A 155 18.70 15.22 -11.17
N VAL A 156 17.43 14.82 -11.22
CA VAL A 156 17.01 13.42 -11.13
C VAL A 156 16.76 12.88 -12.52
N LYS A 157 17.05 11.59 -12.71
CA LYS A 157 16.74 10.86 -13.93
C LYS A 157 15.25 11.01 -14.27
N SER A 158 15.00 11.50 -15.45
CA SER A 158 13.64 11.75 -15.99
C SER A 158 13.34 10.79 -17.14
N LYS A 159 12.06 10.49 -17.37
CA LYS A 159 11.63 9.78 -18.59
C LYS A 159 11.87 10.57 -19.87
N LEU A 160 12.20 11.86 -19.74
CA LEU A 160 12.50 12.77 -20.84
C LEU A 160 14.00 12.89 -21.11
N ASP A 161 14.87 12.29 -20.27
CA ASP A 161 16.32 12.29 -20.50
C ASP A 161 16.63 11.54 -21.82
N GLY A 162 17.49 12.13 -22.63
CA GLY A 162 17.81 11.66 -23.98
C GLY A 162 16.85 12.13 -25.07
N LYS A 163 15.83 12.95 -24.72
CA LYS A 163 14.87 13.54 -25.67
C LYS A 163 15.01 15.06 -25.78
N GLU A 164 16.12 15.60 -25.23
CA GLU A 164 16.37 17.03 -25.13
C GLU A 164 16.36 17.71 -26.49
N GLU A 165 17.05 17.14 -27.50
CA GLU A 165 17.13 17.70 -28.86
C GLU A 165 15.75 17.79 -29.54
N GLN A 166 14.93 16.75 -29.38
CA GLN A 166 13.57 16.73 -29.93
C GLN A 166 12.68 17.79 -29.25
N ILE A 167 12.84 17.97 -27.95
CA ILE A 167 12.11 18.99 -27.18
C ILE A 167 12.56 20.39 -27.62
N ILE A 168 13.85 20.62 -27.79
CA ILE A 168 14.42 21.89 -28.27
C ILE A 168 13.87 22.24 -29.66
N ASP A 169 13.87 21.28 -30.60
CA ASP A 169 13.35 21.47 -31.96
C ASP A 169 11.88 21.85 -31.96
N LEU A 170 11.04 21.16 -31.18
CA LEU A 170 9.61 21.43 -31.08
C LEU A 170 9.33 22.80 -30.42
N VAL A 171 10.10 23.16 -29.39
CA VAL A 171 9.98 24.47 -28.74
C VAL A 171 10.41 25.57 -29.70
N GLY A 172 11.52 25.38 -30.45
CA GLY A 172 12.00 26.34 -31.46
C GLY A 172 11.01 26.52 -32.63
N LYS A 173 10.24 25.49 -32.98
CA LYS A 173 9.14 25.56 -33.97
C LYS A 173 7.85 26.20 -33.41
N GLY A 174 7.85 26.68 -32.18
CA GLY A 174 6.70 27.36 -31.58
C GLY A 174 5.56 26.40 -31.17
N VAL A 175 5.80 25.09 -31.08
CA VAL A 175 4.76 24.13 -30.67
C VAL A 175 4.40 24.37 -29.20
N PRO A 176 3.10 24.51 -28.87
CA PRO A 176 2.68 24.72 -27.48
C PRO A 176 3.16 23.63 -26.53
N VAL A 177 3.67 24.00 -25.34
CA VAL A 177 4.23 23.08 -24.33
C VAL A 177 3.22 21.98 -23.97
N ALA A 178 1.91 22.28 -23.99
CA ALA A 178 0.88 21.29 -23.73
C ALA A 178 0.82 20.20 -24.80
N SER A 179 1.05 20.56 -26.07
CA SER A 179 1.09 19.62 -27.19
C SER A 179 2.36 18.78 -27.15
N ILE A 180 3.50 19.39 -26.85
CA ILE A 180 4.78 18.68 -26.66
C ILE A 180 4.65 17.66 -25.52
N ALA A 181 4.01 18.04 -24.39
CA ALA A 181 3.79 17.12 -23.28
C ALA A 181 2.96 15.89 -23.69
N LYS A 182 1.94 16.07 -24.53
CA LYS A 182 1.14 14.97 -25.09
C LYS A 182 1.97 14.06 -25.99
N ILE A 183 2.84 14.61 -26.87
CA ILE A 183 3.73 13.85 -27.76
C ILE A 183 4.64 12.93 -26.95
N PHE A 184 5.20 13.44 -25.84
CA PHE A 184 6.10 12.66 -24.98
C PHE A 184 5.39 11.86 -23.87
N GLY A 185 4.06 11.84 -23.86
CA GLY A 185 3.27 11.07 -22.87
C GLY A 185 3.50 11.48 -21.42
N CYS A 186 3.67 12.80 -21.16
CA CYS A 186 3.90 13.32 -19.82
C CYS A 186 2.94 14.47 -19.47
N ALA A 187 2.81 14.76 -18.16
CA ALA A 187 2.05 15.92 -17.72
C ALA A 187 2.77 17.22 -18.10
N ARG A 188 2.01 18.27 -18.45
CA ARG A 188 2.55 19.59 -18.80
C ARG A 188 3.54 20.12 -17.75
N GLY A 189 3.21 19.99 -16.44
CA GLY A 189 4.09 20.42 -15.34
C GLY A 189 5.42 19.66 -15.30
N THR A 190 5.41 18.37 -15.66
CA THR A 190 6.65 17.57 -15.77
C THR A 190 7.56 18.10 -16.87
N LEU A 191 7.00 18.45 -18.03
CA LEU A 191 7.77 19.00 -19.13
C LEU A 191 8.31 20.41 -18.81
N VAL A 192 7.48 21.28 -18.22
CA VAL A 192 7.91 22.63 -17.78
C VAL A 192 9.10 22.54 -16.80
N ASN A 193 8.97 21.67 -15.78
CA ASN A 193 10.05 21.46 -14.82
C ASN A 193 11.31 20.84 -15.47
N PHE A 194 11.14 19.96 -16.46
CA PHE A 194 12.27 19.41 -17.21
C PHE A 194 13.00 20.49 -18.00
N ILE A 195 12.27 21.30 -18.79
CA ILE A 195 12.82 22.42 -19.54
C ILE A 195 13.59 23.39 -18.62
N ALA A 196 12.98 23.76 -17.50
CA ALA A 196 13.61 24.64 -16.52
C ALA A 196 14.86 24.03 -15.87
N SER A 197 14.81 22.76 -15.47
CA SER A 197 15.92 22.06 -14.79
C SER A 197 17.11 21.80 -15.71
N ARG A 198 16.86 21.57 -17.00
CA ARG A 198 17.88 21.35 -18.04
C ARG A 198 18.31 22.64 -18.74
N LYS A 199 17.74 23.81 -18.35
CA LYS A 199 18.01 25.13 -18.94
C LYS A 199 17.85 25.14 -20.48
N ILE A 200 16.85 24.39 -20.95
CA ILE A 200 16.53 24.32 -22.37
C ILE A 200 15.98 25.69 -22.79
N LYS A 201 16.65 26.36 -23.73
CA LYS A 201 16.19 27.61 -24.38
C LYS A 201 15.77 27.27 -25.81
N ALA A 202 14.74 27.95 -26.32
CA ALA A 202 14.53 27.98 -27.76
C ALA A 202 15.82 28.53 -28.41
N LYS A 203 16.30 27.89 -29.47
CA LYS A 203 17.32 28.52 -30.34
C LYS A 203 16.62 29.68 -31.03
N ASP A 204 17.15 30.90 -30.83
CA ASP A 204 16.79 32.06 -31.67
C ASP A 204 17.08 31.80 -33.13
#